data_6983537bdb52cf798952c11deb4e85bb
#
_entry.id   6983537bdb52cf798952c11deb4e85bb
#
_cell.length_a   1.000
_cell.length_b   1.000
_cell.length_c   1.000
_cell.angle_alpha   90.00
_cell.angle_beta   90.00
_cell.angle_gamma   90.00
#
_symmetry.space_group_name_H-M   'P 1'
#
loop_
_entity.id
_entity.type
_entity.pdbx_description
1 polymer ?
#
loop_
_entity_poly.entity_id
_entity_poly.type
_entity_poly.pdbx_seq_one_letter_code
_entity_poly.pdbx_strand_id
1 'polypeptide(L)'
;MKRLILVVLLIKSSLLLSQSLSINSPENYFKEPFGEFASGNEEEEILKIVDRFMLAVNTKDKEIFNEILHKGINRIVTNIENDNSVITSVIDNDQSIAMRMNPNNKEQFRERYWDAKIITDGNIATVWAPYDFYLNGAFSHCGVDLFYLVKENMSWRIAHFGYTRNKNCK
;
A
#
# COMPACT_ATOMS: atom_id res chain seq x y z
N MET A 1 -86.21 -0.76 -17.46
CA MET A 1 -84.97 -0.62 -18.22
C MET A 1 -83.96 0.17 -17.35
N LYS A 2 -83.09 -0.45 -16.62
CA LYS A 2 -82.08 0.21 -15.77
C LYS A 2 -80.76 0.27 -16.55
N ARG A 3 -80.33 1.50 -16.86
CA ARG A 3 -79.03 1.73 -17.50
C ARG A 3 -77.93 1.65 -16.45
N LEU A 4 -77.07 0.69 -16.63
CA LEU A 4 -75.86 0.53 -15.81
C LEU A 4 -74.82 1.50 -16.35
N ILE A 5 -74.44 2.49 -15.53
CA ILE A 5 -73.38 3.43 -15.86
C ILE A 5 -72.07 2.78 -15.33
N LEU A 6 -71.23 2.39 -16.25
CA LEU A 6 -69.89 1.85 -15.95
C LEU A 6 -68.97 3.05 -15.74
N VAL A 7 -68.59 3.32 -14.49
CA VAL A 7 -67.58 4.34 -14.15
C VAL A 7 -66.22 3.66 -14.30
N VAL A 8 -65.51 3.96 -15.36
CA VAL A 8 -64.13 3.58 -15.56
C VAL A 8 -63.23 4.51 -14.78
N LEU A 9 -62.76 4.09 -13.63
CA LEU A 9 -61.72 4.75 -12.85
C LEU A 9 -60.40 4.62 -13.56
N LEU A 10 -59.96 5.65 -14.28
CA LEU A 10 -58.60 5.78 -14.78
C LEU A 10 -57.63 6.05 -13.61
N ILE A 11 -57.04 5.00 -13.10
CA ILE A 11 -55.92 5.12 -12.20
C ILE A 11 -54.73 5.62 -13.04
N LYS A 12 -54.47 6.91 -12.96
CA LYS A 12 -53.17 7.46 -13.40
C LYS A 12 -52.10 6.97 -12.45
N SER A 13 -51.44 5.89 -12.80
CA SER A 13 -50.16 5.54 -12.19
C SER A 13 -49.16 6.63 -12.57
N SER A 14 -48.94 7.58 -11.65
CA SER A 14 -47.79 8.45 -11.70
C SER A 14 -46.54 7.56 -11.53
N LEU A 15 -45.93 7.14 -12.66
CA LEU A 15 -44.55 6.73 -12.66
C LEU A 15 -43.75 7.93 -12.15
N LEU A 16 -43.40 7.91 -10.87
CA LEU A 16 -42.31 8.66 -10.34
C LEU A 16 -41.06 8.12 -11.07
N LEU A 17 -40.68 8.76 -12.18
CA LEU A 17 -39.33 8.67 -12.69
C LEU A 17 -38.44 9.19 -11.55
N SER A 18 -37.90 8.27 -10.79
CA SER A 18 -36.71 8.49 -10.03
C SER A 18 -35.64 8.90 -11.04
N GLN A 19 -35.50 10.18 -11.28
CA GLN A 19 -34.26 10.71 -11.84
C GLN A 19 -33.21 10.43 -10.78
N SER A 20 -32.57 9.30 -10.90
CA SER A 20 -31.27 9.14 -10.28
C SER A 20 -30.43 10.29 -10.78
N LEU A 21 -30.19 11.29 -9.92
CA LEU A 21 -29.06 12.17 -10.10
C LEU A 21 -27.87 11.22 -10.36
N SER A 22 -27.44 11.13 -11.61
CA SER A 22 -26.14 10.60 -11.92
C SER A 22 -25.16 11.63 -11.40
N ILE A 23 -24.91 11.58 -10.09
CA ILE A 23 -23.63 12.03 -9.58
C ILE A 23 -22.65 11.26 -10.47
N ASN A 24 -21.88 11.99 -11.28
CA ASN A 24 -20.82 11.39 -12.05
C ASN A 24 -20.07 10.45 -11.13
N SER A 25 -20.37 9.16 -11.25
CA SER A 25 -19.72 8.18 -10.41
C SER A 25 -18.24 8.25 -10.73
N PRO A 26 -17.36 8.02 -9.78
CA PRO A 26 -15.92 7.97 -10.04
C PRO A 26 -15.56 7.12 -11.26
N GLU A 27 -16.37 6.10 -11.61
CA GLU A 27 -16.23 5.26 -12.81
C GLU A 27 -16.11 6.04 -14.13
N ASN A 28 -16.72 7.23 -14.24
CA ASN A 28 -16.55 8.06 -15.43
C ASN A 28 -15.34 9.00 -15.37
N TYR A 29 -14.74 9.16 -14.18
CA TYR A 29 -13.54 9.98 -14.00
C TYR A 29 -12.28 9.19 -14.36
N PHE A 30 -12.34 7.86 -14.26
CA PHE A 30 -11.24 6.94 -14.55
C PHE A 30 -11.45 6.24 -15.90
N LYS A 31 -11.74 7.01 -16.94
CA LYS A 31 -11.62 6.48 -18.31
C LYS A 31 -10.16 6.50 -18.72
N GLU A 32 -9.53 5.35 -18.36
CA GLU A 32 -8.25 4.91 -18.91
C GLU A 32 -7.09 5.93 -18.99
N PRO A 33 -5.92 5.62 -18.62
CA PRO A 33 -5.34 4.43 -17.96
C PRO A 33 -4.78 4.76 -16.57
N PHE A 34 -5.60 5.02 -15.58
CA PHE A 34 -5.13 5.30 -14.23
C PHE A 34 -5.20 4.03 -13.37
N GLY A 35 -4.01 3.48 -13.05
CA GLY A 35 -3.89 2.44 -12.05
C GLY A 35 -4.20 1.03 -12.56
N GLU A 36 -3.52 0.60 -13.59
CA GLU A 36 -3.46 -0.82 -13.91
C GLU A 36 -2.65 -1.56 -12.84
N PHE A 37 -3.05 -2.79 -12.51
CA PHE A 37 -2.17 -3.66 -11.76
C PHE A 37 -0.94 -3.95 -12.62
N ALA A 38 0.24 -3.77 -12.06
CA ALA A 38 1.47 -4.10 -12.74
C ALA A 38 1.43 -5.56 -13.22
N SER A 39 1.86 -5.82 -14.44
CA SER A 39 1.94 -7.15 -15.01
C SER A 39 3.23 -7.34 -15.80
N GLY A 40 3.75 -8.57 -15.79
CA GLY A 40 4.93 -8.91 -16.59
C GLY A 40 6.22 -8.21 -16.10
N ASN A 41 6.98 -7.66 -17.03
CA ASN A 41 8.32 -7.11 -16.76
C ASN A 41 8.32 -5.95 -15.74
N GLU A 42 7.26 -5.13 -15.71
CA GLU A 42 7.21 -3.99 -14.81
C GLU A 42 6.98 -4.41 -13.37
N GLU A 43 6.10 -5.38 -13.11
CA GLU A 43 5.93 -5.99 -11.79
C GLU A 43 7.25 -6.54 -11.27
N GLU A 44 7.99 -7.27 -12.11
CA GLU A 44 9.29 -7.83 -11.77
C GLU A 44 10.33 -6.75 -11.46
N GLU A 45 10.37 -5.65 -12.22
CA GLU A 45 11.25 -4.51 -11.96
C GLU A 45 10.96 -3.85 -10.60
N ILE A 46 9.68 -3.67 -10.26
CA ILE A 46 9.25 -3.09 -8.98
C ILE A 46 9.61 -4.04 -7.83
N LEU A 47 9.30 -5.33 -7.95
CA LEU A 47 9.62 -6.32 -6.92
C LEU A 47 11.12 -6.45 -6.69
N LYS A 48 11.96 -6.32 -7.70
CA LYS A 48 13.43 -6.28 -7.52
C LYS A 48 13.87 -5.18 -6.56
N ILE A 49 13.18 -4.03 -6.55
CA ILE A 49 13.50 -2.95 -5.60
C ILE A 49 13.08 -3.34 -4.18
N VAL A 50 11.92 -3.99 -4.03
CA VAL A 50 11.48 -4.51 -2.72
C VAL A 50 12.40 -5.60 -2.22
N ASP A 51 12.81 -6.54 -3.08
CA ASP A 51 13.78 -7.60 -2.75
C ASP A 51 15.12 -7.01 -2.29
N ARG A 52 15.61 -5.98 -2.98
CA ARG A 52 16.82 -5.25 -2.58
C ARG A 52 16.66 -4.55 -1.23
N PHE A 53 15.46 -4.01 -0.94
CA PHE A 53 15.17 -3.44 0.37
C PHE A 53 15.26 -4.50 1.46
N MET A 54 14.63 -5.67 1.28
CA MET A 54 14.72 -6.79 2.22
C MET A 54 16.16 -7.28 2.38
N LEU A 55 16.91 -7.37 1.27
CA LEU A 55 18.32 -7.72 1.33
C LEU A 55 19.11 -6.71 2.17
N ALA A 56 18.92 -5.40 1.94
CA ALA A 56 19.58 -4.36 2.70
C ALA A 56 19.28 -4.42 4.20
N VAL A 57 18.03 -4.71 4.57
CA VAL A 57 17.64 -4.92 5.98
C VAL A 57 18.37 -6.13 6.55
N ASN A 58 18.31 -7.27 5.86
CA ASN A 58 18.80 -8.56 6.35
C ASN A 58 20.33 -8.64 6.44
N THR A 59 21.03 -7.97 5.52
CA THR A 59 22.49 -7.91 5.47
C THR A 59 23.08 -6.69 6.16
N LYS A 60 22.23 -5.71 6.55
CA LYS A 60 22.63 -4.38 7.06
C LYS A 60 23.49 -3.61 6.06
N ASP A 61 23.18 -3.74 4.79
CA ASP A 61 23.91 -3.10 3.72
C ASP A 61 23.37 -1.68 3.45
N LYS A 62 24.11 -0.70 3.95
CA LYS A 62 23.77 0.71 3.77
C LYS A 62 23.87 1.16 2.30
N GLU A 63 24.77 0.58 1.54
CA GLU A 63 25.00 0.98 0.14
C GLU A 63 23.79 0.62 -0.73
N ILE A 64 23.19 -0.54 -0.49
CA ILE A 64 21.94 -0.90 -1.16
C ILE A 64 20.84 0.12 -0.87
N PHE A 65 20.70 0.56 0.41
CA PHE A 65 19.73 1.62 0.73
C PHE A 65 20.00 2.92 -0.01
N ASN A 66 21.26 3.35 -0.10
CA ASN A 66 21.64 4.56 -0.83
C ASN A 66 21.28 4.49 -2.32
N GLU A 67 21.29 3.30 -2.90
CA GLU A 67 20.95 3.09 -4.31
C GLU A 67 19.45 3.10 -4.56
N ILE A 68 18.65 2.49 -3.66
CA ILE A 68 17.22 2.28 -3.89
C ILE A 68 16.31 3.32 -3.26
N LEU A 69 16.79 4.09 -2.29
CA LEU A 69 16.00 5.12 -1.61
C LEU A 69 16.30 6.52 -2.16
N HIS A 70 15.29 7.37 -2.17
CA HIS A 70 15.49 8.81 -2.22
C HIS A 70 16.15 9.31 -0.93
N LYS A 71 16.95 10.37 -1.04
CA LYS A 71 17.57 11.00 0.12
C LYS A 71 16.56 11.83 0.90
N GLY A 72 16.75 11.88 2.21
CA GLY A 72 15.96 12.73 3.10
C GLY A 72 14.51 12.32 3.26
N ILE A 73 14.19 11.05 2.98
CA ILE A 73 12.84 10.55 3.21
C ILE A 73 12.61 10.20 4.67
N ASN A 74 11.41 10.48 5.14
CA ASN A 74 10.91 9.96 6.40
C ASN A 74 10.12 8.68 6.16
N ARG A 75 10.06 7.81 7.18
CA ARG A 75 9.15 6.68 7.16
C ARG A 75 8.09 6.81 8.25
N ILE A 76 6.93 6.25 7.99
CA ILE A 76 5.83 6.20 8.96
C ILE A 76 5.80 4.79 9.57
N VAL A 77 5.85 4.74 10.89
CA VAL A 77 5.73 3.49 11.66
C VAL A 77 4.46 3.54 12.48
N THR A 78 3.58 2.60 12.26
CA THR A 78 2.30 2.47 12.95
C THR A 78 2.32 1.24 13.84
N ASN A 79 2.47 1.43 15.15
CA ASN A 79 2.42 0.34 16.11
C ASN A 79 0.97 0.02 16.48
N ILE A 80 0.64 -1.25 16.47
CA ILE A 80 -0.63 -1.78 16.96
C ILE A 80 -0.34 -2.41 18.33
N GLU A 81 -0.87 -1.81 19.38
CA GLU A 81 -0.65 -2.24 20.75
C GLU A 81 -1.59 -3.40 21.13
N ASN A 82 -1.34 -4.02 22.29
CA ASN A 82 -2.10 -5.19 22.73
C ASN A 82 -3.60 -4.92 22.97
N ASP A 83 -3.95 -3.68 23.28
CA ASP A 83 -5.34 -3.21 23.45
C ASP A 83 -5.98 -2.75 22.13
N ASN A 84 -5.33 -3.01 20.99
CA ASN A 84 -5.67 -2.54 19.64
C ASN A 84 -5.60 -1.02 19.46
N SER A 85 -5.05 -0.27 20.40
CA SER A 85 -4.73 1.13 20.16
C SER A 85 -3.63 1.26 19.10
N VAL A 86 -3.63 2.38 18.39
CA VAL A 86 -2.72 2.63 17.27
C VAL A 86 -1.88 3.86 17.57
N ILE A 87 -0.56 3.71 17.53
CA ILE A 87 0.39 4.79 17.74
C ILE A 87 1.25 4.94 16.48
N THR A 88 1.16 6.10 15.84
CA THR A 88 1.93 6.41 14.63
C THR A 88 3.07 7.36 14.94
N SER A 89 4.24 7.07 14.38
CA SER A 89 5.45 7.87 14.52
C SER A 89 6.06 8.14 13.15
N VAL A 90 6.58 9.35 12.96
CA VAL A 90 7.40 9.72 11.81
C VAL A 90 8.85 9.61 12.22
N ILE A 91 9.64 8.86 11.47
CA ILE A 91 11.03 8.56 11.78
C ILE A 91 11.90 9.07 10.65
N ASP A 92 12.95 9.83 10.98
CA ASP A 92 14.01 10.16 10.04
C ASP A 92 14.70 8.89 9.58
N ASN A 93 14.60 8.63 8.28
CA ASN A 93 15.06 7.38 7.72
C ASN A 93 16.60 7.32 7.67
N ASP A 94 17.27 8.41 7.33
CA ASP A 94 18.73 8.43 7.21
C ASP A 94 19.38 8.21 8.58
N GLN A 95 18.85 8.85 9.63
CA GLN A 95 19.30 8.65 11.01
C GLN A 95 19.06 7.20 11.47
N SER A 96 17.89 6.66 11.17
CA SER A 96 17.55 5.30 11.55
C SER A 96 18.43 4.25 10.84
N ILE A 97 18.69 4.43 9.53
CA ILE A 97 19.61 3.57 8.78
C ILE A 97 21.01 3.65 9.37
N ALA A 98 21.52 4.86 9.62
CA ALA A 98 22.84 5.04 10.21
C ALA A 98 22.99 4.32 11.56
N MET A 99 21.96 4.34 12.40
CA MET A 99 21.95 3.66 13.70
C MET A 99 21.85 2.13 13.56
N ARG A 100 20.93 1.64 12.75
CA ARG A 100 20.64 0.19 12.63
C ARG A 100 21.71 -0.55 11.83
N MET A 101 22.27 0.10 10.79
CA MET A 101 23.31 -0.44 9.92
C MET A 101 24.72 -0.16 10.45
N ASN A 102 24.85 0.35 11.67
CA ASN A 102 26.15 0.55 12.32
C ASN A 102 26.87 -0.80 12.48
N PRO A 103 28.16 -0.93 12.08
CA PRO A 103 28.92 -2.17 12.21
C PRO A 103 29.05 -2.67 13.67
N ASN A 104 28.90 -1.77 14.65
CA ASN A 104 28.91 -2.13 16.07
C ASN A 104 27.56 -2.70 16.56
N ASN A 105 26.48 -2.52 15.81
CA ASN A 105 25.21 -3.16 16.09
C ASN A 105 25.31 -4.66 15.77
N LYS A 106 25.28 -5.51 16.79
CA LYS A 106 25.39 -6.97 16.65
C LYS A 106 24.04 -7.68 16.47
N GLU A 107 22.95 -6.96 16.50
CA GLU A 107 21.63 -7.52 16.25
C GLU A 107 21.57 -8.14 14.85
N GLN A 108 20.91 -9.27 14.74
CA GLN A 108 20.63 -9.93 13.47
C GLN A 108 19.18 -9.65 13.08
N PHE A 109 18.99 -9.14 11.89
CA PHE A 109 17.67 -8.87 11.32
C PHE A 109 17.32 -9.90 10.28
N ARG A 110 16.05 -10.33 10.26
CA ARG A 110 15.48 -11.15 9.20
C ARG A 110 14.07 -10.67 8.93
N GLU A 111 13.88 -10.06 7.79
CA GLU A 111 12.60 -9.59 7.27
C GLU A 111 12.25 -10.39 6.02
N ARG A 112 10.97 -10.79 5.90
CA ARG A 112 10.45 -11.51 4.73
C ARG A 112 9.11 -10.92 4.39
N TYR A 113 8.77 -10.88 3.12
CA TYR A 113 7.45 -10.51 2.64
C TYR A 113 6.87 -11.61 1.74
N TRP A 114 5.57 -11.53 1.48
CA TRP A 114 4.85 -12.45 0.59
C TRP A 114 3.62 -11.76 -0.01
N ASP A 115 3.06 -12.33 -1.08
CA ASP A 115 1.79 -11.90 -1.69
C ASP A 115 1.67 -10.39 -1.90
N ALA A 116 2.75 -9.74 -2.32
CA ALA A 116 2.77 -8.31 -2.58
C ALA A 116 1.72 -7.91 -3.60
N LYS A 117 1.02 -6.78 -3.34
CA LYS A 117 0.09 -6.16 -4.28
C LYS A 117 0.71 -4.90 -4.82
N ILE A 118 0.74 -4.77 -6.15
CA ILE A 118 1.36 -3.64 -6.84
C ILE A 118 0.31 -2.92 -7.65
N ILE A 119 0.29 -1.60 -7.54
CA ILE A 119 -0.50 -0.72 -8.40
C ILE A 119 0.45 0.29 -9.00
N THR A 120 0.43 0.46 -10.31
CA THR A 120 1.32 1.37 -11.04
C THR A 120 0.60 2.06 -12.20
N ASP A 121 1.10 3.23 -12.61
CA ASP A 121 0.76 3.90 -13.87
C ASP A 121 1.96 3.94 -14.84
N GLY A 122 3.03 3.19 -14.53
CA GLY A 122 4.26 3.16 -15.30
C GLY A 122 5.31 4.20 -14.87
N ASN A 123 4.96 5.19 -14.07
CA ASN A 123 5.86 6.24 -13.56
C ASN A 123 5.93 6.28 -12.03
N ILE A 124 4.82 5.96 -11.38
CA ILE A 124 4.73 5.78 -9.94
C ILE A 124 4.15 4.41 -9.64
N ALA A 125 4.51 3.85 -8.48
CA ALA A 125 3.96 2.59 -8.02
C ALA A 125 3.75 2.60 -6.51
N THR A 126 2.76 1.82 -6.06
CA THR A 126 2.60 1.45 -4.66
C THR A 126 2.70 -0.05 -4.51
N VAL A 127 3.39 -0.50 -3.46
CA VAL A 127 3.49 -1.92 -3.11
C VAL A 127 2.98 -2.12 -1.69
N TRP A 128 1.97 -2.96 -1.54
CA TRP A 128 1.44 -3.44 -0.27
C TRP A 128 1.96 -4.84 -0.03
N ALA A 129 2.88 -5.01 0.92
CA ALA A 129 3.59 -6.27 1.16
C ALA A 129 3.41 -6.73 2.61
N PRO A 130 2.59 -7.76 2.88
CA PRO A 130 2.59 -8.42 4.19
C PRO A 130 3.98 -8.93 4.54
N TYR A 131 4.42 -8.72 5.79
CA TYR A 131 5.76 -9.10 6.22
C TYR A 131 5.81 -9.68 7.63
N ASP A 132 6.88 -10.38 7.94
CA ASP A 132 7.29 -10.74 9.30
C ASP A 132 8.76 -10.33 9.55
N PHE A 133 9.03 -9.99 10.81
CA PHE A 133 10.36 -9.56 11.24
C PHE A 133 10.85 -10.37 12.42
N TYR A 134 12.07 -10.84 12.32
CA TYR A 134 12.77 -11.56 13.38
C TYR A 134 13.99 -10.77 13.84
N LEU A 135 14.23 -10.76 15.13
CA LEU A 135 15.39 -10.17 15.78
C LEU A 135 16.19 -11.25 16.50
N ASN A 136 17.45 -11.43 16.14
CA ASN A 136 18.33 -12.45 16.74
C ASN A 136 17.72 -13.87 16.68
N GLY A 137 17.01 -14.18 15.59
CA GLY A 137 16.36 -15.48 15.37
C GLY A 137 14.99 -15.63 16.05
N ALA A 138 14.59 -14.72 16.95
CA ALA A 138 13.27 -14.74 17.57
C ALA A 138 12.27 -13.87 16.79
N PHE A 139 11.01 -14.34 16.68
CA PHE A 139 9.93 -13.52 16.13
C PHE A 139 9.78 -12.23 16.93
N SER A 140 9.73 -11.10 16.25
CA SER A 140 9.57 -9.78 16.85
C SER A 140 8.19 -9.17 16.59
N HIS A 141 7.79 -9.11 15.33
CA HIS A 141 6.52 -8.54 14.89
C HIS A 141 6.22 -8.91 13.45
N CYS A 142 5.00 -8.63 13.02
CA CYS A 142 4.59 -8.66 11.63
C CYS A 142 3.80 -7.40 11.29
N GLY A 143 3.40 -7.27 10.05
CA GLY A 143 2.56 -6.18 9.59
C GLY A 143 2.46 -6.13 8.09
N VAL A 144 2.33 -4.93 7.60
CA VAL A 144 2.35 -4.63 6.17
C VAL A 144 3.37 -3.51 5.95
N ASP A 145 4.27 -3.74 5.00
CA ASP A 145 5.06 -2.68 4.39
C ASP A 145 4.27 -2.03 3.26
N LEU A 146 4.28 -0.72 3.24
CA LEU A 146 3.75 0.08 2.15
C LEU A 146 4.89 0.90 1.55
N PHE A 147 5.23 0.62 0.30
CA PHE A 147 6.22 1.38 -0.45
C PHE A 147 5.52 2.27 -1.47
N TYR A 148 6.03 3.49 -1.62
CA TYR A 148 5.73 4.38 -2.72
C TYR A 148 7.00 4.54 -3.56
N LEU A 149 6.92 4.13 -4.82
CA LEU A 149 8.04 4.16 -5.75
C LEU A 149 7.79 5.17 -6.86
N VAL A 150 8.88 5.73 -7.38
CA VAL A 150 8.89 6.58 -8.58
C VAL A 150 9.90 6.05 -9.58
N LYS A 151 9.61 6.21 -10.87
CA LYS A 151 10.51 5.83 -11.96
C LYS A 151 11.26 7.06 -12.45
N GLU A 152 12.55 7.11 -12.16
CA GLU A 152 13.44 8.20 -12.57
C GLU A 152 14.56 7.65 -13.45
N ASN A 153 14.79 8.28 -14.60
CA ASN A 153 15.83 7.86 -15.56
C ASN A 153 15.76 6.35 -15.87
N MET A 154 14.55 5.84 -16.09
CA MET A 154 14.26 4.43 -16.37
C MET A 154 14.56 3.47 -15.21
N SER A 155 14.71 3.96 -13.98
CA SER A 155 14.98 3.16 -12.80
C SER A 155 13.98 3.46 -11.69
N TRP A 156 13.45 2.41 -11.06
CA TRP A 156 12.57 2.55 -9.91
C TRP A 156 13.36 2.86 -8.64
N ARG A 157 12.81 3.78 -7.82
CA ARG A 157 13.34 4.13 -6.50
C ARG A 157 12.21 4.29 -5.49
N ILE A 158 12.47 3.95 -4.24
CA ILE A 158 11.54 4.17 -3.14
C ILE A 158 11.61 5.64 -2.74
N ALA A 159 10.52 6.38 -2.99
CA ALA A 159 10.38 7.79 -2.63
C ALA A 159 9.76 7.97 -1.24
N HIS A 160 9.02 6.99 -0.75
CA HIS A 160 8.49 6.95 0.62
C HIS A 160 8.16 5.51 1.00
N PHE A 161 8.20 5.20 2.30
CA PHE A 161 7.65 3.95 2.80
C PHE A 161 7.17 4.10 4.25
N GLY A 162 6.34 3.19 4.65
CA GLY A 162 5.85 3.06 6.01
C GLY A 162 5.40 1.64 6.28
N TYR A 163 5.20 1.31 7.54
CA TYR A 163 4.77 -0.03 7.90
C TYR A 163 3.97 -0.06 9.19
N THR A 164 3.16 -1.09 9.32
CA THR A 164 2.51 -1.43 10.58
C THR A 164 3.37 -2.41 11.38
N ARG A 165 3.31 -2.36 12.70
CA ARG A 165 3.95 -3.31 13.62
C ARG A 165 2.93 -3.89 14.57
N ASN A 166 2.73 -5.19 14.51
CA ASN A 166 1.88 -5.94 15.43
C ASN A 166 2.68 -7.10 16.03
N LYS A 167 2.67 -7.23 17.35
CA LYS A 167 3.33 -8.34 18.05
C LYS A 167 2.46 -9.59 18.14
N ASN A 168 1.16 -9.44 17.90
CA ASN A 168 0.13 -10.47 18.08
C ASN A 168 -0.37 -11.02 16.73
N CYS A 169 0.50 -11.15 15.74
CA CYS A 169 0.14 -11.74 14.48
C CYS A 169 -0.11 -13.24 14.63
N LYS A 170 -1.25 -13.68 14.17
CA LYS A 170 -1.61 -15.09 14.05
C LYS A 170 -1.84 -15.42 12.57
#